data_ca58f86e54d43e73ec95b5634748ef7f
#
_entry.id   ca58f86e54d43e73ec95b5634748ef7f
#
_cell.length_a   1.000
_cell.length_b   1.000
_cell.length_c   1.000
_cell.angle_alpha   90.00
_cell.angle_beta   90.00
_cell.angle_gamma   90.00
#
_symmetry.space_group_name_H-M   'P 1'
#
loop_
_entity.id
_entity.type
_entity.pdbx_description
1 polymer ?
#
loop_
_entity_poly.entity_id
_entity_poly.type
_entity_poly.pdbx_seq_one_letter_code
_entity_poly.pdbx_strand_id
1 'polypeptide(L)'
;MTIDFNADLGEGYGVDKELMPYLDSCSIACGGHYGNALTIETALQLALNEKLKVGAHPSYPDTLNFGRQSMKMPLKEFQAAIEKQLDLFFNTLEKHSIQCHHIKAHGALYSDLYHSPELAGAYLETLSNYPCTLLYAMPHKAFTVAAEAQYFKLYSEGFLDRRYNEQGYLISRQSNNAQIENTSE
;
A
#
# COMPACT_ATOMS: atom_id res chain seq x y z
N MET A 1 -7.06 18.89 -12.71
CA MET A 1 -6.52 17.97 -11.71
C MET A 1 -7.59 16.93 -11.46
N THR A 2 -7.37 15.68 -11.75
CA THR A 2 -8.32 14.60 -11.48
C THR A 2 -7.91 13.95 -10.16
N ILE A 3 -8.88 13.74 -9.27
CA ILE A 3 -8.68 12.96 -8.03
C ILE A 3 -8.78 11.49 -8.41
N ASP A 4 -7.91 10.65 -7.86
CA ASP A 4 -7.94 9.19 -8.00
C ASP A 4 -8.51 8.63 -6.68
N PHE A 5 -9.69 8.01 -6.73
CA PHE A 5 -10.28 7.33 -5.58
C PHE A 5 -9.70 5.92 -5.52
N ASN A 6 -8.97 5.61 -4.45
CA ASN A 6 -8.36 4.29 -4.26
C ASN A 6 -8.77 3.65 -2.94
N ALA A 7 -8.71 2.32 -2.89
CA ALA A 7 -8.90 1.56 -1.67
C ALA A 7 -7.95 0.36 -1.61
N ASP A 8 -7.69 -0.09 -0.38
CA ASP A 8 -6.95 -1.30 -0.09
C ASP A 8 -7.92 -2.49 -0.16
N LEU A 9 -7.62 -3.46 -1.00
CA LEU A 9 -8.50 -4.58 -1.35
C LEU A 9 -7.77 -5.92 -1.28
N GLY A 10 -8.53 -7.01 -1.39
CA GLY A 10 -7.96 -8.35 -1.24
C GLY A 10 -7.57 -8.68 0.20
N GLU A 11 -8.17 -7.98 1.17
CA GLU A 11 -7.87 -8.06 2.60
C GLU A 11 -8.86 -8.95 3.39
N GLY A 12 -9.76 -9.64 2.69
CA GLY A 12 -10.67 -10.61 3.30
C GLY A 12 -11.91 -10.05 3.99
N TYR A 13 -12.19 -8.76 3.83
CA TYR A 13 -13.40 -8.16 4.40
C TYR A 13 -14.69 -8.50 3.65
N GLY A 14 -14.59 -9.06 2.43
CA GLY A 14 -15.73 -9.49 1.64
C GLY A 14 -16.52 -8.37 0.95
N VAL A 15 -16.01 -7.13 0.99
CA VAL A 15 -16.70 -5.94 0.43
C VAL A 15 -16.09 -5.47 -0.89
N ASP A 16 -15.05 -6.12 -1.38
CA ASP A 16 -14.27 -5.70 -2.54
C ASP A 16 -15.17 -5.45 -3.77
N LYS A 17 -16.05 -6.41 -4.08
CA LYS A 17 -16.98 -6.33 -5.21
C LYS A 17 -17.95 -5.15 -5.13
N GLU A 18 -18.38 -4.79 -3.93
CA GLU A 18 -19.33 -3.71 -3.70
C GLU A 18 -18.65 -2.34 -3.77
N LEU A 19 -17.37 -2.29 -3.38
CA LEU A 19 -16.60 -1.05 -3.33
C LEU A 19 -15.98 -0.67 -4.69
N MET A 20 -15.48 -1.65 -5.42
CA MET A 20 -14.76 -1.43 -6.68
C MET A 20 -15.45 -0.52 -7.71
N PRO A 21 -16.78 -0.56 -7.91
CA PRO A 21 -17.45 0.34 -8.86
C PRO A 21 -17.32 1.84 -8.57
N TYR A 22 -16.86 2.22 -7.37
CA TYR A 22 -16.67 3.60 -6.94
C TYR A 22 -15.21 4.07 -6.98
N LEU A 23 -14.30 3.22 -7.43
CA LEU A 23 -12.86 3.45 -7.39
C LEU A 23 -12.28 3.72 -8.80
N ASP A 24 -11.15 4.42 -8.84
CA ASP A 24 -10.30 4.57 -10.03
C ASP A 24 -9.10 3.62 -9.99
N SER A 25 -8.67 3.25 -8.79
CA SER A 25 -7.55 2.33 -8.56
C SER A 25 -7.72 1.53 -7.28
N CYS A 26 -6.95 0.44 -7.15
CA CYS A 26 -6.93 -0.37 -5.93
C CYS A 26 -5.53 -0.89 -5.63
N SER A 27 -5.23 -1.02 -4.34
CA SER A 27 -4.00 -1.60 -3.82
C SER A 27 -4.30 -2.99 -3.25
N ILE A 28 -3.79 -4.06 -3.89
CA ILE A 28 -4.13 -5.45 -3.53
C ILE A 28 -3.12 -6.00 -2.52
N ALA A 29 -3.61 -6.55 -1.41
CA ALA A 29 -2.81 -7.21 -0.37
C ALA A 29 -1.95 -8.34 -0.96
N CYS A 30 -0.65 -8.33 -0.63
CA CYS A 30 0.35 -9.18 -1.28
C CYS A 30 0.81 -10.37 -0.42
N GLY A 31 0.09 -10.72 0.66
CA GLY A 31 0.43 -11.87 1.51
C GLY A 31 1.28 -11.55 2.75
N GLY A 32 1.61 -10.28 3.00
CA GLY A 32 2.34 -9.89 4.21
C GLY A 32 1.43 -9.81 5.44
N HIS A 33 0.42 -8.96 5.38
CA HIS A 33 -0.60 -8.83 6.41
C HIS A 33 -1.82 -9.73 6.13
N TYR A 34 -2.13 -9.96 4.85
CA TYR A 34 -3.23 -10.80 4.40
C TYR A 34 -2.94 -11.35 3.00
N GLY A 35 -3.57 -12.49 2.71
CA GLY A 35 -3.69 -13.02 1.36
C GLY A 35 -2.65 -14.05 0.95
N ASN A 36 -2.85 -14.54 -0.25
CA ASN A 36 -2.02 -15.53 -0.94
C ASN A 36 -2.28 -15.42 -2.46
N ALA A 37 -1.71 -16.31 -3.27
CA ALA A 37 -1.88 -16.28 -4.72
C ALA A 37 -3.36 -16.29 -5.16
N LEU A 38 -4.22 -17.06 -4.48
CA LEU A 38 -5.64 -17.16 -4.82
C LEU A 38 -6.41 -15.87 -4.50
N THR A 39 -6.12 -15.23 -3.36
CA THR A 39 -6.79 -13.97 -2.99
C THR A 39 -6.35 -12.83 -3.90
N ILE A 40 -5.08 -12.76 -4.29
CA ILE A 40 -4.57 -11.80 -5.27
C ILE A 40 -5.27 -12.01 -6.61
N GLU A 41 -5.32 -13.24 -7.09
CA GLU A 41 -6.00 -13.62 -8.33
C GLU A 41 -7.48 -13.17 -8.32
N THR A 42 -8.18 -13.47 -7.22
CA THR A 42 -9.61 -13.12 -7.06
C THR A 42 -9.82 -11.60 -7.10
N ALA A 43 -9.03 -10.84 -6.33
CA ALA A 43 -9.12 -9.39 -6.29
C ALA A 43 -8.76 -8.76 -7.64
N LEU A 44 -7.73 -9.32 -8.31
CA LEU A 44 -7.32 -8.88 -9.65
C LEU A 44 -8.44 -9.07 -10.67
N GLN A 45 -9.09 -10.22 -10.71
CA GLN A 45 -10.21 -10.48 -11.63
C GLN A 45 -11.38 -9.52 -11.42
N LEU A 46 -11.71 -9.22 -10.17
CA LEU A 46 -12.73 -8.22 -9.84
C LEU A 46 -12.33 -6.83 -10.32
N ALA A 47 -11.09 -6.41 -10.04
CA ALA A 47 -10.58 -5.11 -10.45
C ALA A 47 -10.56 -4.93 -11.98
N LEU A 48 -10.23 -5.98 -12.72
CA LEU A 48 -10.24 -5.98 -14.18
C LEU A 48 -11.66 -5.83 -14.75
N ASN A 49 -12.66 -6.48 -14.15
CA ASN A 49 -14.05 -6.34 -14.57
C ASN A 49 -14.53 -4.88 -14.43
N GLU A 50 -14.06 -4.18 -13.40
CA GLU A 50 -14.36 -2.76 -13.16
C GLU A 50 -13.37 -1.80 -13.84
N LYS A 51 -12.37 -2.33 -14.56
CA LYS A 51 -11.31 -1.54 -15.26
C LYS A 51 -10.47 -0.67 -14.35
N LEU A 52 -10.28 -1.09 -13.11
CA LEU A 52 -9.46 -0.37 -12.14
C LEU A 52 -7.97 -0.46 -12.50
N LYS A 53 -7.24 0.58 -12.16
CA LYS A 53 -5.78 0.51 -12.10
C LYS A 53 -5.38 -0.29 -10.88
N VAL A 54 -4.48 -1.26 -11.04
CA VAL A 54 -4.12 -2.21 -9.99
C VAL A 54 -2.71 -1.93 -9.46
N GLY A 55 -2.58 -1.86 -8.15
CA GLY A 55 -1.32 -1.67 -7.44
C GLY A 55 -1.04 -2.77 -6.40
N ALA A 56 0.22 -2.87 -6.00
CA ALA A 56 0.68 -3.75 -4.92
C ALA A 56 0.53 -3.09 -3.55
N HIS A 57 0.14 -3.88 -2.53
CA HIS A 57 -0.02 -3.41 -1.15
C HIS A 57 0.84 -4.20 -0.16
N PRO A 58 2.19 -4.08 -0.26
CA PRO A 58 3.11 -4.80 0.63
C PRO A 58 3.12 -4.22 2.04
N SER A 59 3.39 -5.07 3.02
CA SER A 59 3.36 -4.76 4.45
C SER A 59 4.50 -5.42 5.21
N TYR A 60 4.59 -5.12 6.50
CA TYR A 60 5.29 -6.04 7.40
C TYR A 60 4.69 -7.45 7.33
N PRO A 61 5.51 -8.52 7.50
CA PRO A 61 5.05 -9.91 7.49
C PRO A 61 4.36 -10.27 8.82
N ASP A 62 3.23 -9.62 9.10
CA ASP A 62 2.48 -9.72 10.37
C ASP A 62 0.99 -9.95 10.10
N THR A 63 0.63 -11.20 9.90
CA THR A 63 -0.78 -11.59 9.70
C THR A 63 -1.60 -11.51 10.98
N LEU A 64 -0.97 -11.68 12.15
CA LEU A 64 -1.66 -11.68 13.44
C LEU A 64 -2.22 -10.30 13.80
N ASN A 65 -1.45 -9.24 13.56
CA ASN A 65 -1.85 -7.87 13.83
C ASN A 65 -2.23 -7.13 12.54
N PHE A 66 -2.45 -7.87 11.46
CA PHE A 66 -2.84 -7.31 10.16
C PHE A 66 -1.86 -6.23 9.66
N GLY A 67 -0.56 -6.40 9.89
CA GLY A 67 0.47 -5.43 9.49
C GLY A 67 0.37 -4.06 10.17
N ARG A 68 -0.43 -3.92 11.24
CA ARG A 68 -0.71 -2.64 11.91
C ARG A 68 0.19 -2.34 13.11
N GLN A 69 1.15 -3.21 13.37
CA GLN A 69 2.18 -2.99 14.39
C GLN A 69 3.55 -2.84 13.74
N SER A 70 4.31 -1.83 14.20
CA SER A 70 5.69 -1.62 13.76
C SER A 70 6.55 -2.81 14.17
N MET A 71 7.34 -3.32 13.23
CA MET A 71 8.22 -4.46 13.47
C MET A 71 9.69 -4.03 13.47
N LYS A 72 10.41 -4.38 14.54
CA LYS A 72 11.87 -4.27 14.57
C LYS A 72 12.46 -5.57 14.04
N MET A 73 13.04 -5.50 12.85
CA MET A 73 13.68 -6.65 12.21
C MET A 73 14.93 -6.18 11.43
N PRO A 74 15.92 -7.06 11.21
CA PRO A 74 17.06 -6.74 10.37
C PRO A 74 16.63 -6.31 8.97
N LEU A 75 17.26 -5.28 8.37
CA LEU A 75 16.87 -4.74 7.07
C LEU A 75 16.87 -5.80 5.95
N LYS A 76 17.83 -6.73 5.99
CA LYS A 76 17.89 -7.84 5.01
C LYS A 76 16.67 -8.77 5.10
N GLU A 77 16.19 -9.04 6.32
CA GLU A 77 14.98 -9.84 6.51
C GLU A 77 13.73 -9.06 6.07
N PHE A 78 13.70 -7.76 6.36
CA PHE A 78 12.66 -6.86 5.86
C PHE A 78 12.61 -6.84 4.33
N GLN A 79 13.74 -6.61 3.66
CA GLN A 79 13.83 -6.62 2.20
C GLN A 79 13.34 -7.94 1.62
N ALA A 80 13.83 -9.07 2.14
CA ALA A 80 13.39 -10.41 1.70
C ALA A 80 11.87 -10.63 1.91
N ALA A 81 11.29 -10.08 2.98
CA ALA A 81 9.85 -10.18 3.23
C ALA A 81 9.03 -9.34 2.24
N ILE A 82 9.53 -8.16 1.83
CA ILE A 82 8.91 -7.32 0.80
C ILE A 82 9.06 -7.97 -0.58
N GLU A 83 10.25 -8.46 -0.93
CA GLU A 83 10.51 -9.18 -2.19
C GLU A 83 9.55 -10.35 -2.37
N LYS A 84 9.40 -11.20 -1.36
CA LYS A 84 8.47 -12.34 -1.40
C LYS A 84 7.03 -11.93 -1.71
N GLN A 85 6.57 -10.80 -1.17
CA GLN A 85 5.24 -10.26 -1.40
C GLN A 85 5.10 -9.73 -2.83
N LEU A 86 6.08 -8.97 -3.28
CA LEU A 86 6.08 -8.40 -4.62
C LEU A 86 6.22 -9.49 -5.68
N ASP A 87 7.08 -10.48 -5.48
CA ASP A 87 7.19 -11.65 -6.38
C ASP A 87 5.83 -12.35 -6.54
N LEU A 88 5.13 -12.59 -5.43
CA LEU A 88 3.81 -13.21 -5.47
C LEU A 88 2.81 -12.38 -6.27
N PHE A 89 2.81 -11.06 -6.08
CA PHE A 89 1.93 -10.13 -6.77
C PHE A 89 2.29 -10.01 -8.26
N PHE A 90 3.56 -9.71 -8.58
CA PHE A 90 4.00 -9.52 -9.97
C PHE A 90 3.90 -10.80 -10.80
N ASN A 91 4.19 -11.98 -10.24
CA ASN A 91 3.96 -13.26 -10.90
C ASN A 91 2.47 -13.50 -11.21
N THR A 92 1.56 -12.97 -10.40
CA THR A 92 0.13 -13.04 -10.68
C THR A 92 -0.25 -12.09 -11.81
N LEU A 93 0.24 -10.85 -11.81
CA LEU A 93 0.01 -9.90 -12.90
C LEU A 93 0.53 -10.41 -14.26
N GLU A 94 1.71 -11.03 -14.27
CA GLU A 94 2.34 -11.55 -15.49
C GLU A 94 1.46 -12.59 -16.18
N LYS A 95 0.81 -13.49 -15.44
CA LYS A 95 -0.13 -14.49 -16.00
C LYS A 95 -1.28 -13.86 -16.78
N HIS A 96 -1.64 -12.63 -16.44
CA HIS A 96 -2.73 -11.88 -17.05
C HIS A 96 -2.25 -10.80 -18.04
N SER A 97 -0.94 -10.67 -18.25
CA SER A 97 -0.31 -9.63 -19.08
C SER A 97 -0.71 -8.20 -18.62
N ILE A 98 -0.79 -7.99 -17.29
CA ILE A 98 -1.18 -6.72 -16.67
C ILE A 98 0.05 -6.02 -16.12
N GLN A 99 0.09 -4.70 -16.27
CA GLN A 99 1.12 -3.88 -15.67
C GLN A 99 0.68 -3.37 -14.29
N CYS A 100 1.60 -3.41 -13.33
CA CYS A 100 1.40 -2.75 -12.05
C CYS A 100 1.34 -1.24 -12.24
N HIS A 101 0.27 -0.60 -11.75
CA HIS A 101 0.12 0.85 -11.85
C HIS A 101 0.88 1.58 -10.74
N HIS A 102 0.81 1.10 -9.49
CA HIS A 102 1.44 1.73 -8.34
C HIS A 102 1.80 0.72 -7.25
N ILE A 103 2.63 1.17 -6.30
CA ILE A 103 2.89 0.44 -5.06
C ILE A 103 2.54 1.36 -3.89
N LYS A 104 1.82 0.83 -2.91
CA LYS A 104 1.41 1.51 -1.69
C LYS A 104 1.71 0.63 -0.48
N ALA A 105 2.54 1.09 0.44
CA ALA A 105 2.79 0.36 1.68
C ALA A 105 1.53 0.27 2.55
N HIS A 106 1.36 -0.85 3.25
CA HIS A 106 0.23 -1.07 4.16
C HIS A 106 0.58 -0.78 5.62
N GLY A 107 -0.42 -0.32 6.36
CA GLY A 107 -0.47 -0.35 7.82
C GLY A 107 0.66 0.41 8.51
N ALA A 108 1.34 -0.26 9.48
CA ALA A 108 2.42 0.37 10.22
C ALA A 108 3.62 0.70 9.33
N LEU A 109 3.92 -0.13 8.31
CA LEU A 109 4.98 0.15 7.36
C LEU A 109 4.78 1.50 6.67
N TYR A 110 3.54 1.82 6.25
CA TYR A 110 3.21 3.10 5.64
C TYR A 110 3.69 4.30 6.49
N SER A 111 3.47 4.25 7.79
CA SER A 111 3.89 5.31 8.72
C SER A 111 5.39 5.27 9.03
N ASP A 112 5.96 4.08 9.23
CA ASP A 112 7.34 3.91 9.64
C ASP A 112 8.34 4.38 8.58
N LEU A 113 7.99 4.29 7.29
CA LEU A 113 8.78 4.80 6.17
C LEU A 113 9.05 6.31 6.26
N TYR A 114 8.19 7.08 6.93
CA TYR A 114 8.40 8.52 7.11
C TYR A 114 9.27 8.85 8.33
N HIS A 115 9.38 7.91 9.27
CA HIS A 115 10.13 8.10 10.52
C HIS A 115 11.52 7.48 10.49
N SER A 116 11.79 6.56 9.56
CA SER A 116 13.08 5.88 9.43
C SER A 116 13.65 6.01 8.01
N PRO A 117 14.60 6.94 7.79
CA PRO A 117 15.27 7.05 6.49
C PRO A 117 15.99 5.76 6.06
N GLU A 118 16.51 5.00 7.01
CA GLU A 118 17.18 3.72 6.75
C GLU A 118 16.18 2.66 6.25
N LEU A 119 15.01 2.56 6.89
CA LEU A 119 13.92 1.67 6.45
C LEU A 119 13.39 2.11 5.08
N ALA A 120 13.19 3.41 4.88
CA ALA A 120 12.76 3.97 3.60
C ALA A 120 13.76 3.65 2.48
N GLY A 121 15.06 3.81 2.73
CA GLY A 121 16.11 3.46 1.78
C GLY A 121 16.07 1.98 1.39
N ALA A 122 15.99 1.08 2.37
CA ALA A 122 15.89 -0.37 2.13
C ALA A 122 14.61 -0.76 1.37
N TYR A 123 13.48 -0.11 1.69
CA TYR A 123 12.23 -0.31 0.98
C TYR A 123 12.33 0.11 -0.49
N LEU A 124 12.78 1.34 -0.76
CA LEU A 124 12.91 1.87 -2.11
C LEU A 124 13.92 1.06 -2.95
N GLU A 125 15.05 0.65 -2.36
CA GLU A 125 16.02 -0.24 -3.01
C GLU A 125 15.36 -1.55 -3.43
N THR A 126 14.55 -2.17 -2.57
CA THR A 126 13.80 -3.39 -2.91
C THR A 126 12.82 -3.14 -4.06
N LEU A 127 12.05 -2.06 -4.00
CA LEU A 127 11.09 -1.72 -5.05
C LEU A 127 11.74 -1.47 -6.42
N SER A 128 12.98 -0.99 -6.47
CA SER A 128 13.69 -0.71 -7.71
C SER A 128 13.95 -1.95 -8.59
N ASN A 129 13.80 -3.15 -8.02
CA ASN A 129 13.89 -4.42 -8.73
C ASN A 129 12.62 -4.79 -9.52
N TYR A 130 11.55 -3.99 -9.39
CA TYR A 130 10.25 -4.29 -9.99
C TYR A 130 9.83 -3.23 -11.02
N PRO A 131 9.08 -3.63 -12.06
CA PRO A 131 8.69 -2.72 -13.16
C PRO A 131 7.52 -1.82 -12.77
N CYS A 132 7.64 -1.09 -11.66
CA CYS A 132 6.65 -0.12 -11.20
C CYS A 132 7.36 1.06 -10.52
N THR A 133 7.19 2.26 -11.06
CA THR A 133 7.88 3.48 -10.58
C THR A 133 6.94 4.48 -9.92
N LEU A 134 5.66 4.20 -9.77
CA LEU A 134 4.70 5.07 -9.12
C LEU A 134 4.40 4.58 -7.70
N LEU A 135 4.54 5.47 -6.73
CA LEU A 135 4.20 5.21 -5.33
C LEU A 135 3.00 6.06 -4.92
N TYR A 136 2.05 5.46 -4.23
CA TYR A 136 1.04 6.18 -3.46
C TYR A 136 1.55 6.33 -2.04
N ALA A 137 1.67 7.57 -1.58
CA ALA A 137 2.31 7.87 -0.32
C ALA A 137 1.80 9.20 0.25
N MET A 138 1.89 9.35 1.58
CA MET A 138 1.61 10.62 2.23
C MET A 138 2.66 11.66 1.79
N PRO A 139 2.29 12.93 1.61
CA PRO A 139 3.24 13.99 1.25
C PRO A 139 4.22 14.23 2.42
N HIS A 140 5.43 13.66 2.30
CA HIS A 140 6.49 13.79 3.29
C HIS A 140 7.82 14.11 2.60
N LYS A 141 8.37 15.30 2.87
CA LYS A 141 9.52 15.86 2.13
C LYS A 141 10.71 14.90 2.05
N ALA A 142 11.13 14.31 3.17
CA ALA A 142 12.32 13.45 3.20
C ALA A 142 12.10 12.16 2.40
N PHE A 143 10.92 11.53 2.53
CA PHE A 143 10.58 10.33 1.76
C PHE A 143 10.45 10.64 0.26
N THR A 144 9.83 11.76 -0.10
CA THR A 144 9.71 12.21 -1.50
C THR A 144 11.08 12.37 -2.13
N VAL A 145 12.01 13.10 -1.48
CA VAL A 145 13.38 13.30 -1.98
C VAL A 145 14.11 11.96 -2.14
N ALA A 146 13.98 11.06 -1.18
CA ALA A 146 14.62 9.73 -1.26
C ALA A 146 14.07 8.87 -2.40
N ALA A 147 12.76 8.92 -2.64
CA ALA A 147 12.09 8.18 -3.70
C ALA A 147 12.44 8.75 -5.09
N GLU A 148 12.41 10.08 -5.26
CA GLU A 148 12.77 10.75 -6.49
C GLU A 148 14.24 10.50 -6.88
N ALA A 149 15.15 10.44 -5.89
CA ALA A 149 16.56 10.09 -6.10
C ALA A 149 16.75 8.66 -6.66
N GLN A 150 15.77 7.79 -6.50
CA GLN A 150 15.71 6.43 -7.06
C GLN A 150 14.72 6.31 -8.23
N TYR A 151 14.38 7.44 -8.86
CA TYR A 151 13.50 7.52 -10.04
C TYR A 151 12.04 7.12 -9.82
N PHE A 152 11.57 7.07 -8.58
CA PHE A 152 10.15 6.91 -8.29
C PHE A 152 9.38 8.22 -8.42
N LYS A 153 8.15 8.13 -8.92
CA LYS A 153 7.15 9.20 -8.86
C LYS A 153 6.25 8.98 -7.66
N LEU A 154 5.82 10.05 -7.00
CA LEU A 154 4.87 9.97 -5.91
C LEU A 154 3.56 10.64 -6.28
N TYR A 155 2.45 9.94 -6.01
CA TYR A 155 1.15 10.57 -5.92
C TYR A 155 0.82 10.73 -4.44
N SER A 156 0.60 11.99 -4.06
CA SER A 156 0.23 12.35 -2.69
C SER A 156 -1.16 11.82 -2.38
N GLU A 157 -1.25 11.03 -1.32
CA GLU A 157 -2.48 10.42 -0.85
C GLU A 157 -3.01 11.13 0.39
N GLY A 158 -4.35 11.20 0.50
CA GLY A 158 -5.06 11.60 1.71
C GLY A 158 -6.16 10.58 2.02
N PHE A 159 -6.47 10.39 3.30
CA PHE A 159 -7.46 9.44 3.78
C PHE A 159 -8.73 10.18 4.19
N LEU A 160 -9.86 9.82 3.62
CA LEU A 160 -11.15 10.46 3.87
C LEU A 160 -11.78 10.03 5.19
N ASP A 161 -11.35 8.88 5.73
CA ASP A 161 -11.86 8.26 6.95
C ASP A 161 -10.96 8.47 8.18
N ARG A 162 -9.86 9.24 8.03
CA ARG A 162 -8.82 9.38 9.03
C ARG A 162 -8.60 10.83 9.44
N ARG A 163 -8.31 11.02 10.72
CA ARG A 163 -7.90 12.32 11.24
C ARG A 163 -6.39 12.50 11.18
N TYR A 164 -5.98 13.75 11.03
CA TYR A 164 -4.60 14.19 10.97
C TYR A 164 -4.28 15.08 12.18
N ASN A 165 -3.03 15.05 12.63
CA ASN A 165 -2.54 15.98 13.61
C ASN A 165 -2.18 17.35 12.96
N GLU A 166 -1.77 18.33 13.78
CA GLU A 166 -1.41 19.67 13.30
C GLU A 166 -0.22 19.69 12.33
N GLN A 167 0.62 18.66 12.34
CA GLN A 167 1.75 18.47 11.44
C GLN A 167 1.36 17.76 10.13
N GLY A 168 0.10 17.37 9.97
CA GLY A 168 -0.40 16.66 8.78
C GLY A 168 -0.12 15.16 8.76
N TYR A 169 0.25 14.55 9.91
CA TYR A 169 0.39 13.10 10.02
C TYR A 169 -0.90 12.43 10.50
N LEU A 170 -1.12 11.21 10.02
CA LEU A 170 -2.25 10.40 10.49
C LEU A 170 -2.18 10.16 11.99
N ILE A 171 -3.28 10.39 12.68
CA ILE A 171 -3.42 10.01 14.10
C ILE A 171 -3.39 8.47 14.18
N SER A 172 -2.63 7.94 15.16
CA SER A 172 -2.51 6.49 15.37
C SER A 172 -3.88 5.83 15.52
N ARG A 173 -4.13 4.71 14.84
CA ARG A 173 -5.38 3.94 14.95
C ARG A 173 -5.69 3.46 16.37
N GLN A 174 -4.71 3.45 17.26
CA GLN A 174 -4.90 3.14 18.69
C GLN A 174 -5.56 4.28 19.48
N SER A 175 -5.64 5.47 18.91
CA SER A 175 -6.30 6.62 19.52
C SER A 175 -7.80 6.60 19.25
N ASN A 176 -8.62 6.90 20.25
CA ASN A 176 -10.09 6.88 20.18
C ASN A 176 -10.68 7.84 19.13
N ASN A 177 -9.90 8.83 18.67
CA ASN A 177 -10.32 9.82 17.69
C ASN A 177 -9.57 9.70 16.35
N ALA A 178 -9.03 8.54 16.02
CA ALA A 178 -8.23 8.35 14.81
C ALA A 178 -9.08 8.29 13.53
N GLN A 179 -10.34 7.88 13.65
CA GLN A 179 -11.27 7.71 12.53
C GLN A 179 -12.35 8.79 12.53
N ILE A 180 -12.83 9.12 11.34
CA ILE A 180 -14.00 9.97 11.13
C ILE A 180 -15.19 9.03 11.00
N GLU A 181 -16.07 9.02 12.01
CA GLU A 181 -17.25 8.12 12.04
C GLU A 181 -18.50 8.80 11.48
N ASN A 182 -18.51 10.13 11.42
CA ASN A 182 -19.65 10.89 10.96
C ASN A 182 -19.32 11.60 9.64
N THR A 183 -20.09 11.29 8.60
CA THR A 183 -19.94 11.87 7.25
C THR A 183 -20.21 13.39 7.19
N SER A 184 -20.68 13.99 8.25
CA SER A 184 -20.90 15.45 8.34
C SER A 184 -19.73 16.21 8.99
N GLU A 185 -18.65 15.53 9.37
CA GLU A 185 -17.39 16.13 9.83
C GLU A 185 -16.44 16.35 8.67
#